data_ae5f82381ac3bef61d6389385849a6ea
#
_entry.id   ae5f82381ac3bef61d6389385849a6ea
#
_cell.length_a   1.000
_cell.length_b   1.000
_cell.length_c   1.000
_cell.angle_alpha   90.00
_cell.angle_beta   90.00
_cell.angle_gamma   90.00
#
_symmetry.space_group_name_H-M   'P 1'
#
loop_
_entity.id
_entity.type
_entity.pdbx_description
1 polymer ?
#
loop_
_entity_poly.entity_id
_entity_poly.type
_entity_poly.pdbx_seq_one_letter_code
_entity_poly.pdbx_strand_id
1 'polypeptide(L)'
;MLHSTYAHKYTNEDPKTSSVFENLMLLPDNVFWHILKVSCFYNERMLVNSGRLLSYEFWAHWDNTGTDNNTYVEPDLFIRFEEFDVIIEAKYRDYGGQYLKQWIQELTAYDNEYGKEEKPVIFIAVGGNMSMDIEEIKVRGRKHLI
;
A
#
# COMPACT_ATOMS: atom_id res chain seq x y z
N MET A 1 12.27 10.04 -13.25
CA MET A 1 11.61 9.37 -14.39
C MET A 1 10.27 8.88 -13.91
N LEU A 2 9.21 9.15 -14.65
CA LEU A 2 7.84 8.78 -14.21
C LEU A 2 7.58 7.31 -14.52
N HIS A 3 7.20 6.52 -13.51
CA HIS A 3 6.90 5.09 -13.66
C HIS A 3 5.75 4.84 -14.62
N SER A 4 4.76 5.72 -14.67
CA SER A 4 3.63 5.66 -15.62
C SER A 4 4.06 5.58 -17.09
N THR A 5 5.26 6.07 -17.42
CA THR A 5 5.81 6.02 -18.79
C THR A 5 6.33 4.62 -19.16
N TYR A 6 6.67 3.79 -18.17
CA TYR A 6 7.26 2.46 -18.36
C TYR A 6 6.33 1.28 -18.10
N ALA A 7 5.13 1.54 -17.61
CA ALA A 7 4.14 0.50 -17.28
C ALA A 7 3.51 -0.18 -18.52
N HIS A 8 4.18 -0.18 -19.66
CA HIS A 8 3.64 -0.72 -20.93
C HIS A 8 3.45 -2.25 -20.95
N LYS A 9 3.98 -2.96 -19.96
CA LYS A 9 3.84 -4.44 -19.89
C LYS A 9 2.72 -4.90 -18.98
N TYR A 10 2.14 -3.98 -18.23
CA TYR A 10 1.18 -4.28 -17.18
C TYR A 10 -0.25 -3.93 -17.61
N THR A 11 -1.20 -4.22 -16.78
CA THR A 11 -2.61 -3.92 -17.01
C THR A 11 -2.86 -2.41 -17.12
N ASN A 12 -4.04 -1.99 -17.57
CA ASN A 12 -4.42 -0.56 -17.56
C ASN A 12 -4.47 0.07 -16.16
N GLU A 13 -4.34 -0.73 -15.12
CA GLU A 13 -4.34 -0.35 -13.71
C GLU A 13 -3.02 0.30 -13.30
N ASP A 14 -1.89 -0.33 -13.63
CA ASP A 14 -0.56 0.11 -13.21
C ASP A 14 -0.18 1.53 -13.66
N PRO A 15 -0.38 1.91 -14.95
CA PRO A 15 -0.11 3.28 -15.39
C PRO A 15 -0.97 4.33 -14.69
N LYS A 16 -2.18 3.98 -14.30
CA LYS A 16 -3.07 4.91 -13.59
C LYS A 16 -2.66 5.08 -12.14
N THR A 17 -2.37 3.98 -11.47
CA THR A 17 -1.88 4.00 -10.09
C THR A 17 -0.60 4.83 -9.99
N SER A 18 0.42 4.53 -10.80
CA SER A 18 1.68 5.29 -10.75
C SER A 18 1.49 6.75 -11.12
N SER A 19 0.69 7.07 -12.14
CA SER A 19 0.44 8.47 -12.55
C SER A 19 -0.22 9.29 -11.46
N VAL A 20 -1.22 8.75 -10.78
CA VAL A 20 -1.92 9.46 -9.69
C VAL A 20 -0.99 9.70 -8.52
N PHE A 21 -0.31 8.66 -8.04
CA PHE A 21 0.52 8.78 -6.85
C PHE A 21 1.79 9.62 -7.11
N GLU A 22 2.44 9.50 -8.25
CA GLU A 22 3.58 10.35 -8.59
C GLU A 22 3.21 11.83 -8.63
N ASN A 23 2.03 12.18 -9.14
CA ASN A 23 1.55 13.56 -9.10
C ASN A 23 1.24 14.04 -7.67
N LEU A 24 0.66 13.19 -6.83
CA LEU A 24 0.41 13.53 -5.42
C LEU A 24 1.70 13.73 -4.65
N MET A 25 2.74 12.93 -4.92
CA MET A 25 4.06 13.05 -4.28
C MET A 25 4.85 14.31 -4.67
N LEU A 26 4.39 15.10 -5.64
CA LEU A 26 4.93 16.43 -5.92
C LEU A 26 4.48 17.48 -4.89
N LEU A 27 3.46 17.18 -4.11
CA LEU A 27 2.99 18.03 -3.02
C LEU A 27 3.92 17.93 -1.80
N PRO A 28 3.91 18.91 -0.90
CA PRO A 28 4.58 18.76 0.40
C PRO A 28 4.13 17.49 1.13
N ASP A 29 5.04 16.78 1.79
CA ASP A 29 4.82 15.46 2.38
C ASP A 29 3.59 15.41 3.30
N ASN A 30 3.41 16.43 4.13
CA ASN A 30 2.26 16.53 5.02
C ASN A 30 0.93 16.75 4.26
N VAL A 31 0.96 17.43 3.13
CA VAL A 31 -0.22 17.62 2.26
C VAL A 31 -0.56 16.32 1.54
N PHE A 32 0.44 15.65 1.00
CA PHE A 32 0.29 14.35 0.38
C PHE A 32 -0.34 13.34 1.36
N TRP A 33 0.23 13.21 2.56
CA TRP A 33 -0.32 12.32 3.57
C TRP A 33 -1.75 12.73 3.98
N HIS A 34 -2.00 14.02 4.16
CA HIS A 34 -3.33 14.49 4.50
C HIS A 34 -4.38 14.09 3.45
N ILE A 35 -4.06 14.22 2.18
CA ILE A 35 -4.96 13.80 1.08
C ILE A 35 -5.23 12.30 1.15
N LEU A 36 -4.21 11.47 1.30
CA LEU A 36 -4.39 10.02 1.44
C LEU A 36 -5.29 9.70 2.62
N LYS A 37 -4.99 10.28 3.78
CA LYS A 37 -5.74 10.04 5.00
C LYS A 37 -7.21 10.41 4.86
N VAL A 38 -7.54 11.62 4.38
CA VAL A 38 -8.94 12.06 4.28
C VAL A 38 -9.72 11.33 3.19
N SER A 39 -9.03 10.66 2.28
CA SER A 39 -9.63 9.82 1.25
C SER A 39 -10.00 8.43 1.76
N CYS A 40 -9.53 8.04 2.93
CA CYS A 40 -9.84 6.75 3.54
C CYS A 40 -11.10 6.84 4.41
N PHE A 41 -11.86 5.75 4.45
CA PHE A 41 -12.94 5.58 5.41
C PHE A 41 -12.35 5.41 6.82
N TYR A 42 -13.07 5.87 7.85
CA TYR A 42 -12.65 5.78 9.26
C TYR A 42 -11.25 6.32 9.54
N ASN A 43 -10.87 7.38 8.83
CA ASN A 43 -9.55 7.98 8.89
C ASN A 43 -9.17 8.60 10.25
N GLU A 44 -10.12 8.74 11.18
CA GLU A 44 -9.88 9.20 12.55
C GLU A 44 -8.94 8.28 13.33
N ARG A 45 -8.82 7.01 12.92
CA ARG A 45 -7.88 6.04 13.52
C ARG A 45 -6.47 6.10 12.96
N MET A 46 -6.28 6.82 11.85
CA MET A 46 -4.99 6.95 11.19
C MET A 46 -4.14 8.01 11.85
N LEU A 47 -2.81 7.81 11.85
CA LEU A 47 -1.84 8.76 12.37
C LEU A 47 -1.97 10.12 11.65
N VAL A 48 -1.83 11.20 12.41
CA VAL A 48 -1.99 12.56 11.85
C VAL A 48 -0.70 13.01 11.17
N ASN A 49 0.45 12.80 11.81
CA ASN A 49 1.75 13.23 11.32
C ASN A 49 2.47 12.07 10.66
N SER A 50 2.92 12.26 9.44
CA SER A 50 3.71 11.27 8.72
C SER A 50 5.22 11.46 8.93
N GLY A 51 5.64 12.64 9.33
CA GLY A 51 7.03 13.06 9.13
C GLY A 51 7.35 13.25 7.65
N ARG A 52 8.63 13.23 7.29
CA ARG A 52 9.07 13.36 5.90
C ARG A 52 8.83 12.05 5.13
N LEU A 53 8.61 12.19 3.83
CA LEU A 53 8.65 11.09 2.89
C LEU A 53 10.12 10.67 2.70
N LEU A 54 10.46 9.45 3.09
CA LEU A 54 11.83 8.92 3.00
C LEU A 54 12.09 8.25 1.65
N SER A 55 11.15 7.42 1.21
CA SER A 55 11.24 6.71 -0.07
C SER A 55 9.87 6.18 -0.50
N TYR A 56 9.76 5.85 -1.77
CA TYR A 56 8.63 5.08 -2.28
C TYR A 56 9.11 4.15 -3.40
N GLU A 57 8.40 3.07 -3.60
CA GLU A 57 8.70 2.08 -4.63
C GLU A 57 7.40 1.51 -5.19
N PHE A 58 7.23 1.58 -6.50
CA PHE A 58 6.16 0.88 -7.21
C PHE A 58 6.63 -0.53 -7.52
N TRP A 59 5.75 -1.50 -7.31
CA TRP A 59 5.96 -2.91 -7.66
C TRP A 59 7.25 -3.47 -7.04
N ALA A 60 7.47 -3.19 -5.75
CA ALA A 60 8.59 -3.72 -5.01
C ALA A 60 8.54 -5.26 -4.96
N HIS A 61 9.68 -5.92 -5.10
CA HIS A 61 9.76 -7.38 -5.01
C HIS A 61 10.19 -7.78 -3.60
N TRP A 62 9.26 -8.32 -2.82
CA TRP A 62 9.51 -8.73 -1.44
C TRP A 62 9.62 -10.24 -1.29
N ASP A 63 10.37 -10.66 -0.26
CA ASP A 63 10.53 -12.07 0.11
C ASP A 63 9.18 -12.73 0.38
N ASN A 64 8.88 -13.78 -0.38
CA ASN A 64 7.63 -14.52 -0.34
C ASN A 64 7.57 -15.60 0.75
N THR A 65 8.55 -15.70 1.65
CA THR A 65 8.58 -16.70 2.71
C THR A 65 7.31 -16.64 3.58
N GLY A 66 6.63 -17.76 3.71
CA GLY A 66 5.37 -17.85 4.46
C GLY A 66 4.12 -17.36 3.70
N THR A 67 4.24 -17.12 2.39
CA THR A 67 3.13 -16.82 1.48
C THR A 67 2.92 -17.99 0.50
N ASP A 68 1.86 -17.93 -0.29
CA ASP A 68 1.60 -18.92 -1.36
C ASP A 68 2.24 -18.52 -2.70
N ASN A 69 2.95 -17.40 -2.77
CA ASN A 69 3.62 -16.96 -3.98
C ASN A 69 4.90 -17.76 -4.21
N ASN A 70 5.17 -18.09 -5.47
CA ASN A 70 6.31 -18.94 -5.84
C ASN A 70 7.62 -18.15 -6.07
N THR A 71 7.53 -16.83 -6.27
CA THR A 71 8.68 -15.99 -6.62
C THR A 71 8.87 -14.86 -5.62
N TYR A 72 8.00 -13.88 -5.64
CA TYR A 72 8.01 -12.70 -4.77
C TYR A 72 6.58 -12.21 -4.55
N VAL A 73 6.41 -11.33 -3.57
CA VAL A 73 5.18 -10.55 -3.37
C VAL A 73 5.43 -9.14 -3.87
N GLU A 74 4.49 -8.60 -4.63
CA GLU A 74 4.65 -7.32 -5.32
C GLU A 74 3.45 -6.41 -5.00
N PRO A 75 3.56 -5.50 -4.00
CA PRO A 75 2.54 -4.48 -3.78
C PRO A 75 2.55 -3.44 -4.90
N ASP A 76 1.41 -2.82 -5.18
CA ASP A 76 1.32 -1.78 -6.20
C ASP A 76 2.18 -0.57 -5.87
N LEU A 77 2.17 -0.16 -4.60
CA LEU A 77 3.00 0.94 -4.12
C LEU A 77 3.34 0.77 -2.64
N PHE A 78 4.62 0.92 -2.34
CA PHE A 78 5.15 0.99 -1.00
C PHE A 78 5.72 2.37 -0.72
N ILE A 79 5.31 3.00 0.38
CA ILE A 79 5.74 4.35 0.78
C ILE A 79 6.32 4.29 2.18
N ARG A 80 7.47 4.90 2.39
CA ARG A 80 8.11 5.04 3.69
C ARG A 80 8.10 6.50 4.14
N PHE A 81 7.36 6.79 5.19
CA PHE A 81 7.47 8.04 5.94
C PHE A 81 8.36 7.85 7.17
N GLU A 82 8.75 8.93 7.84
CA GLU A 82 9.52 8.86 9.09
C GLU A 82 8.76 8.10 10.19
N GLU A 83 7.47 8.35 10.34
CA GLU A 83 6.68 7.83 11.46
C GLU A 83 6.06 6.44 11.20
N PHE A 84 5.77 6.11 9.95
CA PHE A 84 5.13 4.85 9.56
C PHE A 84 5.39 4.53 8.09
N ASP A 85 5.10 3.29 7.72
CA ASP A 85 5.11 2.86 6.33
C ASP A 85 3.67 2.69 5.81
N VAL A 86 3.48 2.79 4.50
CA VAL A 86 2.19 2.61 3.84
C VAL A 86 2.33 1.61 2.69
N ILE A 87 1.44 0.64 2.66
CA ILE A 87 1.25 -0.28 1.54
C ILE A 87 -0.04 0.11 0.85
N ILE A 88 -0.02 0.23 -0.46
CA ILE A 88 -1.21 0.52 -1.27
C ILE A 88 -1.41 -0.62 -2.26
N GLU A 89 -2.60 -1.18 -2.24
CA GLU A 89 -3.11 -2.12 -3.23
C GLU A 89 -4.29 -1.50 -3.95
N ALA A 90 -4.17 -1.29 -5.25
CA ALA A 90 -5.16 -0.63 -6.09
C ALA A 90 -5.85 -1.61 -7.03
N LYS A 91 -7.16 -1.46 -7.21
CA LYS A 91 -7.96 -2.19 -8.19
C LYS A 91 -8.74 -1.20 -9.06
N TYR A 92 -8.57 -1.31 -10.36
CA TYR A 92 -9.16 -0.35 -11.31
C TYR A 92 -10.64 -0.56 -11.59
N ARG A 93 -11.14 -1.79 -11.48
CA ARG A 93 -12.55 -2.14 -11.75
C ARG A 93 -13.03 -3.18 -10.76
N ASP A 94 -14.34 -3.21 -10.55
CA ASP A 94 -15.03 -4.20 -9.72
C ASP A 94 -14.91 -5.66 -10.22
N TYR A 95 -14.26 -5.87 -11.36
CA TYR A 95 -13.96 -7.19 -11.92
C TYR A 95 -12.68 -7.74 -11.28
N GLY A 96 -12.85 -8.39 -10.17
CA GLY A 96 -11.73 -9.02 -9.49
C GLY A 96 -11.37 -8.38 -8.16
N GLY A 97 -12.24 -7.65 -7.53
CA GLY A 97 -12.20 -7.12 -6.18
C GLY A 97 -10.91 -7.19 -5.34
N GLN A 98 -10.93 -6.59 -4.22
CA GLN A 98 -9.89 -6.76 -3.19
C GLN A 98 -10.01 -8.15 -2.55
N TYR A 99 -8.88 -8.80 -2.28
CA TYR A 99 -8.86 -10.14 -1.69
C TYR A 99 -8.08 -10.16 -0.39
N LEU A 100 -8.73 -10.56 0.68
CA LEU A 100 -8.13 -10.73 2.00
C LEU A 100 -6.83 -11.56 1.96
N LYS A 101 -6.80 -12.62 1.15
CA LYS A 101 -5.62 -13.46 0.99
C LYS A 101 -4.42 -12.67 0.44
N GLN A 102 -4.64 -11.79 -0.53
CA GLN A 102 -3.59 -10.93 -1.10
C GLN A 102 -3.03 -9.98 -0.03
N TRP A 103 -3.89 -9.32 0.72
CA TRP A 103 -3.49 -8.42 1.80
C TRP A 103 -2.66 -9.12 2.88
N ILE A 104 -3.05 -10.35 3.26
CA ILE A 104 -2.28 -11.17 4.21
C ILE A 104 -0.89 -11.50 3.64
N GLN A 105 -0.79 -11.83 2.36
CA GLN A 105 0.49 -12.12 1.71
C GLN A 105 1.40 -10.90 1.67
N GLU A 106 0.87 -9.73 1.32
CA GLU A 106 1.64 -8.49 1.30
C GLU A 106 2.12 -8.07 2.68
N LEU A 107 1.26 -8.15 3.71
CA LEU A 107 1.65 -7.89 5.09
C LEU A 107 2.66 -8.92 5.61
N THR A 108 2.57 -10.18 5.19
CA THR A 108 3.55 -11.22 5.55
C THR A 108 4.91 -10.91 4.91
N ALA A 109 4.93 -10.55 3.64
CA ALA A 109 6.14 -10.19 2.92
C ALA A 109 6.74 -8.87 3.46
N TYR A 110 5.92 -7.87 3.79
CA TYR A 110 6.37 -6.67 4.49
C TYR A 110 7.09 -7.01 5.80
N ASP A 111 6.53 -7.92 6.60
CA ASP A 111 7.15 -8.35 7.85
C ASP A 111 8.48 -9.11 7.63
N ASN A 112 8.63 -9.83 6.51
CA ASN A 112 9.91 -10.44 6.13
C ASN A 112 11.00 -9.38 5.88
N GLU A 113 10.66 -8.30 5.18
CA GLU A 113 11.60 -7.23 4.80
C GLU A 113 11.87 -6.23 5.93
N TYR A 114 10.81 -5.76 6.58
CA TYR A 114 10.84 -4.59 7.47
C TYR A 114 10.37 -4.87 8.89
N GLY A 115 9.89 -6.08 9.20
CA GLY A 115 9.30 -6.40 10.50
C GLY A 115 10.23 -6.16 11.71
N LYS A 116 11.55 -6.24 11.52
CA LYS A 116 12.55 -5.96 12.55
C LYS A 116 12.63 -4.49 12.98
N GLU A 117 12.16 -3.59 12.14
CA GLU A 117 12.15 -2.16 12.44
C GLU A 117 11.03 -1.80 13.43
N GLU A 118 10.04 -2.68 13.62
CA GLU A 118 8.88 -2.49 14.51
C GLU A 118 8.07 -1.22 14.18
N LYS A 119 8.24 -0.70 12.98
CA LYS A 119 7.58 0.52 12.51
C LYS A 119 6.10 0.24 12.24
N PRO A 120 5.19 1.18 12.57
CA PRO A 120 3.79 1.02 12.20
C PRO A 120 3.63 0.93 10.68
N VAL A 121 2.74 0.08 10.21
CA VAL A 121 2.36 -0.01 8.81
C VAL A 121 0.87 0.21 8.65
N ILE A 122 0.51 1.02 7.66
CA ILE A 122 -0.87 1.29 7.26
C ILE A 122 -1.08 0.64 5.90
N PHE A 123 -2.11 -0.19 5.79
CA PHE A 123 -2.51 -0.78 4.53
C PHE A 123 -3.74 -0.06 3.97
N ILE A 124 -3.67 0.38 2.73
CA ILE A 124 -4.76 1.10 2.05
C ILE A 124 -5.17 0.32 0.80
N ALA A 125 -6.38 -0.21 0.82
CA ALA A 125 -7.00 -0.84 -0.35
C ALA A 125 -7.79 0.20 -1.14
N VAL A 126 -7.41 0.43 -2.40
CA VAL A 126 -8.01 1.45 -3.27
C VAL A 126 -8.82 0.79 -4.37
N GLY A 127 -10.12 1.09 -4.43
CA GLY A 127 -11.02 0.50 -5.42
C GLY A 127 -11.33 -0.98 -5.18
N GLY A 128 -12.22 -1.55 -5.98
CA GLY A 128 -12.58 -2.97 -5.89
C GLY A 128 -13.22 -3.43 -4.59
N ASN A 129 -13.57 -2.52 -3.69
CA ASN A 129 -14.15 -2.84 -2.39
C ASN A 129 -15.67 -3.02 -2.51
N MET A 130 -16.17 -4.12 -1.95
CA MET A 130 -17.61 -4.42 -1.88
C MET A 130 -18.29 -3.75 -0.67
N SER A 131 -17.51 -3.37 0.34
CA SER A 131 -17.96 -2.67 1.55
C SER A 131 -17.05 -1.50 1.87
N MET A 132 -17.54 -0.57 2.68
CA MET A 132 -16.79 0.59 3.18
C MET A 132 -16.36 0.37 4.63
N ASP A 133 -16.12 -0.87 5.03
CA ASP A 133 -15.76 -1.23 6.39
C ASP A 133 -14.25 -1.42 6.53
N ILE A 134 -13.75 -1.21 7.75
CA ILE A 134 -12.39 -1.58 8.13
C ILE A 134 -12.35 -3.07 8.40
N GLU A 135 -11.41 -3.77 7.79
CA GLU A 135 -11.09 -5.15 8.12
C GLU A 135 -9.90 -5.22 9.10
N GLU A 136 -10.07 -5.96 10.19
CA GLU A 136 -8.97 -6.28 11.11
C GLU A 136 -8.32 -7.60 10.69
N ILE A 137 -7.06 -7.54 10.33
CA ILE A 137 -6.27 -8.70 9.94
C ILE A 137 -5.16 -8.92 10.96
N LYS A 138 -4.87 -10.17 11.29
CA LYS A 138 -3.72 -10.56 12.10
C LYS A 138 -2.68 -11.26 11.25
N VAL A 139 -1.48 -10.70 11.21
CA VAL A 139 -0.31 -11.32 10.58
C VAL A 139 0.78 -11.43 11.63
N ARG A 140 1.27 -12.65 11.87
CA ARG A 140 2.33 -12.94 12.84
C ARG A 140 2.13 -12.31 14.23
N GLY A 141 0.87 -12.27 14.69
CA GLY A 141 0.49 -11.71 15.98
C GLY A 141 0.26 -10.20 16.01
N ARG A 142 0.59 -9.48 14.94
CA ARG A 142 0.30 -8.05 14.79
C ARG A 142 -1.08 -7.86 14.17
N LYS A 143 -1.80 -6.85 14.66
CA LYS A 143 -3.09 -6.44 14.11
C LYS A 143 -2.88 -5.33 13.08
N HIS A 144 -3.54 -5.48 11.93
CA HIS A 144 -3.56 -4.47 10.87
C HIS A 144 -5.01 -4.10 10.58
N LEU A 145 -5.25 -2.81 10.34
CA LEU A 145 -6.53 -2.27 9.87
C LEU A 145 -6.36 -1.90 8.39
N ILE A 146 -7.28 -2.36 7.55
CA ILE A 146 -7.27 -2.14 6.10
C ILE A 146 -8.53 -1.41 5.69
#